data_7f0de21fff938530cf77f13cc4c1a382
#
_entry.id   7f0de21fff938530cf77f13cc4c1a382
#
_cell.length_a   1.000
_cell.length_b   1.000
_cell.length_c   1.000
_cell.angle_alpha   90.00
_cell.angle_beta   90.00
_cell.angle_gamma   90.00
#
_symmetry.space_group_name_H-M   'P 1'
#
loop_
_entity.id
_entity.type
_entity.pdbx_description
1 polymer ?
#
loop_
_entity_poly.entity_id
_entity_poly.type
_entity_poly.pdbx_seq_one_letter_code
_entity_poly.pdbx_strand_id
1 'polypeptide(L)'
;MRALTTALLVVVLASSCSNTESDQVAELQLEMNAEKPTATPTTEPTPTTKPTPGDCADLANSYVPVENPGVPPFSGTLWISPDIMSASDPTSFIELEYSGQKDRMMFDRRTGQFGTVNAHIFQARYGTSTMVEIQVNPEFDVANAEQEALFYATAIGRMPAFLFTDLETVWIHAGDEPAGGGNNNLLIHTGWGRQEYADQGFLEELFLHEGAHTSLDSRHALDPDWRAAQQADGNFLSIYARDYPEREDVAESIGPWLAVRFFRDRIDSTLAELIEATIPNRLHYFDCAGLTPHTVP
;
A
#
# COMPACT_ATOMS: atom_id res chain seq x y z
N MET A 1 65.97 -4.45 9.75
CA MET A 1 64.56 -4.77 10.10
C MET A 1 63.92 -3.47 10.60
N ARG A 2 63.12 -2.83 9.75
CA ARG A 2 62.35 -1.62 10.11
C ARG A 2 60.91 -2.00 10.15
N ALA A 3 60.26 -1.89 11.30
CA ALA A 3 58.87 -2.08 11.50
C ALA A 3 58.10 -0.83 10.98
N LEU A 4 57.17 -1.02 10.04
CA LEU A 4 56.20 -0.01 9.64
C LEU A 4 54.99 -0.13 10.57
N THR A 5 54.74 0.93 11.31
CA THR A 5 53.55 1.10 12.13
C THR A 5 52.49 1.80 11.24
N THR A 6 51.44 1.07 10.85
CA THR A 6 50.33 1.64 10.13
C THR A 6 49.34 2.25 11.12
N ALA A 7 49.22 3.57 11.13
CA ALA A 7 48.22 4.28 11.92
C ALA A 7 46.85 4.17 11.22
N LEU A 8 45.88 3.59 11.91
CA LEU A 8 44.46 3.51 11.47
C LEU A 8 43.82 4.86 11.85
N LEU A 9 43.52 5.67 10.84
CA LEU A 9 42.75 6.91 10.99
C LEU A 9 41.26 6.56 11.03
N VAL A 10 40.67 6.58 12.21
CA VAL A 10 39.20 6.46 12.37
C VAL A 10 38.60 7.83 12.11
N VAL A 11 38.04 8.01 10.92
CA VAL A 11 37.21 9.17 10.61
C VAL A 11 35.81 8.89 11.16
N VAL A 12 35.48 9.50 12.29
CA VAL A 12 34.10 9.55 12.79
C VAL A 12 33.37 10.62 11.96
N LEU A 13 32.63 10.19 10.93
CA LEU A 13 31.65 11.02 10.26
C LEU A 13 30.39 11.08 11.16
N ALA A 14 30.21 12.22 11.82
CA ALA A 14 28.93 12.53 12.43
C ALA A 14 27.91 12.73 11.29
N SER A 15 27.12 11.69 11.00
CA SER A 15 25.96 11.78 10.11
C SER A 15 24.88 12.54 10.85
N SER A 16 24.65 13.78 10.46
CA SER A 16 23.45 14.54 10.84
C SER A 16 22.25 13.85 10.18
N CYS A 17 21.31 13.37 11.00
CA CYS A 17 20.03 12.80 10.57
C CYS A 17 19.23 13.83 9.76
N SER A 18 19.16 13.61 8.46
CA SER A 18 18.09 14.06 7.59
C SER A 18 17.92 13.01 6.49
N ASN A 19 17.48 11.79 6.89
CA ASN A 19 16.96 10.84 5.93
C ASN A 19 15.59 11.37 5.51
N THR A 20 15.49 11.80 4.27
CA THR A 20 14.22 12.15 3.66
C THR A 20 13.45 10.86 3.38
N GLU A 21 12.14 10.94 3.40
CA GLU A 21 11.21 9.81 3.18
C GLU A 21 11.50 9.06 1.85
N SER A 22 12.01 9.77 0.84
CA SER A 22 12.43 9.22 -0.46
C SER A 22 13.62 8.26 -0.37
N ASP A 23 14.59 8.51 0.53
CA ASP A 23 15.78 7.66 0.66
C ASP A 23 15.43 6.31 1.29
N GLN A 24 14.44 6.28 2.19
CA GLN A 24 13.99 5.06 2.86
C GLN A 24 13.16 4.16 1.93
N VAL A 25 12.34 4.73 1.06
CA VAL A 25 11.55 3.96 0.08
C VAL A 25 12.44 3.39 -1.02
N ALA A 26 13.45 4.11 -1.48
CA ALA A 26 14.41 3.61 -2.47
C ALA A 26 15.28 2.46 -1.93
N GLU A 27 15.65 2.50 -0.64
CA GLU A 27 16.42 1.44 0.01
C GLU A 27 15.58 0.16 0.18
N LEU A 28 14.29 0.30 0.49
CA LEU A 28 13.33 -0.82 0.61
C LEU A 28 13.06 -1.51 -0.74
N GLN A 29 13.02 -0.78 -1.84
CA GLN A 29 12.79 -1.32 -3.17
C GLN A 29 14.00 -2.12 -3.72
N LEU A 30 15.22 -1.79 -3.29
CA LEU A 30 16.42 -2.57 -3.62
C LEU A 30 16.45 -3.94 -2.92
N GLU A 31 15.78 -4.07 -1.75
CA GLU A 31 15.69 -5.33 -1.01
C GLU A 31 14.55 -6.25 -1.50
N MET A 32 13.56 -5.72 -2.22
CA MET A 32 12.42 -6.50 -2.76
C MET A 32 12.83 -7.57 -3.80
N ASN A 33 14.03 -7.49 -4.35
CA ASN A 33 14.58 -8.46 -5.31
C ASN A 33 15.37 -9.61 -4.67
N ALA A 34 15.38 -9.75 -3.35
CA ALA A 34 16.16 -10.77 -2.64
C ALA A 34 15.28 -11.92 -2.13
N GLU A 35 15.41 -13.06 -2.83
CA GLU A 35 15.15 -14.44 -2.40
C GLU A 35 13.82 -14.82 -1.70
N LYS A 36 13.07 -15.69 -2.40
CA LYS A 36 11.92 -16.44 -1.89
C LYS A 36 12.30 -17.22 -0.62
N PRO A 37 11.65 -17.02 0.53
CA PRO A 37 11.96 -17.77 1.75
C PRO A 37 11.57 -19.23 1.63
N THR A 38 12.47 -20.13 2.03
CA THR A 38 12.19 -21.56 2.19
C THR A 38 11.57 -21.78 3.56
N ALA A 39 10.27 -22.02 3.61
CA ALA A 39 9.55 -22.29 4.85
C ALA A 39 9.88 -23.68 5.41
N THR A 40 10.18 -23.73 6.71
CA THR A 40 10.27 -24.99 7.49
C THR A 40 8.87 -25.27 8.06
N PRO A 41 8.31 -26.48 7.92
CA PRO A 41 6.94 -26.76 8.35
C PRO A 41 6.84 -26.81 9.87
N THR A 42 5.96 -25.98 10.41
CA THR A 42 5.53 -26.02 11.82
C THR A 42 4.03 -26.31 11.85
N THR A 43 3.61 -27.15 12.81
CA THR A 43 2.26 -27.63 13.14
C THR A 43 1.08 -26.87 12.53
N GLU A 44 0.16 -27.65 11.95
CA GLU A 44 -1.08 -27.26 11.27
C GLU A 44 -1.93 -26.29 12.08
N PRO A 45 -2.11 -25.02 11.65
CA PRO A 45 -3.01 -24.09 12.32
C PRO A 45 -4.47 -24.38 11.96
N THR A 46 -5.36 -24.23 12.94
CA THR A 46 -6.80 -24.37 12.73
C THR A 46 -7.31 -23.20 11.90
N PRO A 47 -8.10 -23.41 10.82
CA PRO A 47 -8.63 -22.34 9.99
C PRO A 47 -9.46 -21.37 10.82
N THR A 48 -9.10 -20.09 10.81
CA THR A 48 -9.92 -19.03 11.44
C THR A 48 -11.17 -18.78 10.59
N THR A 49 -12.33 -19.04 11.17
CA THR A 49 -13.63 -18.73 10.54
C THR A 49 -13.89 -17.23 10.65
N LYS A 50 -14.49 -16.61 9.61
CA LYS A 50 -14.95 -15.23 9.65
C LYS A 50 -15.86 -15.03 10.89
N PRO A 51 -15.62 -13.98 11.71
CA PRO A 51 -16.40 -13.76 12.93
C PRO A 51 -17.88 -13.53 12.64
N THR A 52 -18.71 -13.92 13.61
CA THR A 52 -20.15 -13.63 13.56
C THR A 52 -20.39 -12.19 14.03
N PRO A 53 -21.51 -11.53 13.66
CA PRO A 53 -21.82 -10.16 14.08
C PRO A 53 -21.80 -9.93 15.60
N GLY A 54 -21.96 -10.98 16.41
CA GLY A 54 -21.86 -10.90 17.86
C GLY A 54 -20.44 -10.71 18.39
N ASP A 55 -19.45 -11.15 17.63
CA ASP A 55 -18.04 -11.10 18.02
C ASP A 55 -17.46 -9.67 17.90
N CYS A 56 -18.13 -8.79 17.16
CA CYS A 56 -17.71 -7.39 16.94
C CYS A 56 -18.28 -6.41 17.98
N ALA A 57 -19.13 -6.85 18.92
CA ALA A 57 -19.78 -5.96 19.87
C ALA A 57 -18.85 -5.46 21.01
N ASP A 58 -17.77 -6.22 21.29
CA ASP A 58 -16.78 -5.89 22.33
C ASP A 58 -15.38 -6.28 21.80
N LEU A 59 -14.98 -5.57 20.76
CA LEU A 59 -13.86 -5.94 19.92
C LEU A 59 -12.54 -6.04 20.69
N ALA A 60 -12.25 -5.07 21.55
CA ALA A 60 -11.01 -5.06 22.33
C ALA A 60 -10.88 -6.26 23.30
N ASN A 61 -11.99 -6.78 23.81
CA ASN A 61 -11.99 -7.95 24.68
C ASN A 61 -12.06 -9.29 23.91
N SER A 62 -12.25 -9.26 22.59
CA SER A 62 -12.26 -10.45 21.74
C SER A 62 -10.86 -10.88 21.28
N TYR A 63 -9.86 -10.00 21.38
CA TYR A 63 -8.51 -10.29 20.93
C TYR A 63 -7.81 -11.34 21.79
N VAL A 64 -7.16 -12.26 21.11
CA VAL A 64 -6.41 -13.35 21.76
C VAL A 64 -4.91 -13.15 21.51
N PRO A 65 -4.10 -12.94 22.57
CA PRO A 65 -2.67 -12.79 22.41
C PRO A 65 -2.04 -14.00 21.70
N VAL A 66 -1.23 -13.72 20.69
CA VAL A 66 -0.46 -14.76 19.99
C VAL A 66 0.70 -15.20 20.87
N GLU A 67 0.78 -16.48 21.16
CA GLU A 67 1.91 -17.05 21.89
C GLU A 67 3.13 -17.20 20.97
N ASN A 68 4.28 -16.65 21.40
CA ASN A 68 5.54 -16.71 20.64
C ASN A 68 5.41 -16.12 19.22
N PRO A 69 5.05 -14.84 19.07
CA PRO A 69 4.69 -14.23 17.78
C PRO A 69 5.83 -14.20 16.75
N GLY A 70 7.08 -14.43 17.16
CA GLY A 70 8.23 -14.49 16.26
C GLY A 70 8.71 -13.10 15.82
N VAL A 71 9.19 -13.04 14.56
CA VAL A 71 9.65 -11.82 13.90
C VAL A 71 8.88 -11.63 12.60
N PRO A 72 8.81 -10.41 12.04
CA PRO A 72 8.16 -10.18 10.76
C PRO A 72 8.69 -11.12 9.67
N PRO A 73 7.82 -11.82 8.94
CA PRO A 73 8.24 -12.76 7.90
C PRO A 73 8.78 -12.07 6.63
N PHE A 74 8.44 -10.80 6.41
CA PHE A 74 8.84 -10.04 5.23
C PHE A 74 9.65 -8.80 5.60
N SER A 75 10.58 -8.39 4.74
CA SER A 75 11.37 -7.16 4.93
C SER A 75 10.57 -5.91 4.57
N GLY A 76 9.87 -5.91 3.46
CA GLY A 76 9.04 -4.84 2.94
C GLY A 76 7.60 -5.29 2.67
N THR A 77 6.87 -4.49 1.91
CA THR A 77 5.48 -4.73 1.52
C THR A 77 5.30 -6.11 0.89
N LEU A 78 4.29 -6.84 1.35
CA LEU A 78 3.92 -8.13 0.79
C LEU A 78 3.08 -7.95 -0.47
N TRP A 79 3.67 -8.19 -1.63
CA TRP A 79 2.93 -8.38 -2.88
C TRP A 79 2.61 -9.87 -3.05
N ILE A 80 1.35 -10.19 -3.33
CA ILE A 80 0.89 -11.57 -3.36
C ILE A 80 1.04 -12.14 -4.77
N SER A 81 1.67 -13.30 -4.89
CA SER A 81 1.87 -13.97 -6.18
C SER A 81 1.16 -15.33 -6.20
N PRO A 82 0.28 -15.58 -7.19
CA PRO A 82 -0.20 -14.64 -8.20
C PRO A 82 -1.04 -13.52 -7.60
N ASP A 83 -1.12 -12.38 -8.30
CA ASP A 83 -1.81 -11.18 -7.79
C ASP A 83 -3.27 -11.47 -7.42
N ILE A 84 -3.66 -11.02 -6.23
CA ILE A 84 -5.05 -11.14 -5.77
C ILE A 84 -5.97 -10.22 -6.54
N MET A 85 -5.43 -9.14 -7.10
CA MET A 85 -6.08 -8.20 -7.99
C MET A 85 -5.19 -7.95 -9.19
N SER A 86 -5.73 -7.93 -10.38
CA SER A 86 -4.94 -7.83 -11.62
C SER A 86 -5.65 -7.03 -12.71
N ALA A 87 -4.92 -6.68 -13.77
CA ALA A 87 -5.44 -5.99 -14.93
C ALA A 87 -6.60 -6.71 -15.63
N SER A 88 -6.81 -8.02 -15.38
CA SER A 88 -7.91 -8.81 -15.92
C SER A 88 -9.21 -8.73 -15.10
N ASP A 89 -9.15 -8.19 -13.88
CA ASP A 89 -10.31 -8.06 -13.01
C ASP A 89 -11.23 -6.90 -13.49
N PRO A 90 -12.54 -7.00 -13.23
CA PRO A 90 -13.48 -5.93 -13.59
C PRO A 90 -13.11 -4.59 -12.94
N THR A 91 -13.25 -3.51 -13.71
CA THR A 91 -13.06 -2.15 -13.22
C THR A 91 -14.40 -1.43 -13.09
N SER A 92 -14.55 -0.60 -12.07
CA SER A 92 -15.67 0.34 -11.92
C SER A 92 -15.50 1.63 -12.74
N PHE A 93 -14.34 1.82 -13.36
CA PHE A 93 -14.07 2.98 -14.21
C PHE A 93 -15.04 2.98 -15.42
N ILE A 94 -15.68 4.12 -15.66
CA ILE A 94 -16.72 4.28 -16.70
C ILE A 94 -16.25 5.18 -17.83
N GLU A 95 -15.73 6.37 -17.50
CA GLU A 95 -15.33 7.36 -18.50
C GLU A 95 -14.32 8.37 -17.96
N LEU A 96 -13.62 9.00 -18.87
CA LEU A 96 -12.65 10.07 -18.61
C LEU A 96 -13.05 11.30 -19.44
N GLU A 97 -13.24 12.45 -18.78
CA GLU A 97 -13.57 13.71 -19.45
C GLU A 97 -12.43 14.72 -19.28
N TYR A 98 -11.86 15.20 -20.40
CA TYR A 98 -10.85 16.25 -20.35
C TYR A 98 -11.47 17.62 -20.08
N SER A 99 -11.02 18.30 -19.03
CA SER A 99 -11.53 19.60 -18.57
C SER A 99 -10.58 20.79 -18.84
N GLY A 100 -9.60 20.60 -19.75
CA GLY A 100 -8.58 21.59 -20.07
C GLY A 100 -7.43 21.62 -19.08
N GLN A 101 -6.57 22.63 -19.20
CA GLN A 101 -5.48 22.86 -18.24
C GLN A 101 -5.93 23.85 -17.15
N LYS A 102 -5.53 23.58 -15.91
CA LYS A 102 -5.83 24.44 -14.75
C LYS A 102 -4.66 24.40 -13.77
N ASP A 103 -4.44 25.51 -13.09
CA ASP A 103 -3.45 25.57 -12.02
C ASP A 103 -3.86 24.65 -10.86
N ARG A 104 -2.95 23.76 -10.48
CA ARG A 104 -3.11 22.84 -9.35
C ARG A 104 -1.84 22.81 -8.51
N MET A 105 -2.01 22.67 -7.20
CA MET A 105 -0.93 22.40 -6.28
C MET A 105 -0.69 20.88 -6.30
N MET A 106 0.47 20.45 -6.74
CA MET A 106 0.87 19.03 -6.81
C MET A 106 2.20 18.84 -6.07
N PHE A 107 2.34 17.72 -5.37
CA PHE A 107 3.62 17.30 -4.82
C PHE A 107 4.37 16.48 -5.87
N ASP A 108 5.66 16.76 -6.03
CA ASP A 108 6.54 16.02 -6.93
C ASP A 108 7.69 15.43 -6.14
N ARG A 109 7.75 14.09 -6.05
CA ARG A 109 8.81 13.40 -5.30
C ARG A 109 10.18 13.66 -5.85
N ARG A 110 10.34 13.87 -7.16
CA ARG A 110 11.62 14.19 -7.81
C ARG A 110 12.28 15.44 -7.23
N THR A 111 11.47 16.36 -6.75
CA THR A 111 11.92 17.60 -6.13
C THR A 111 11.73 17.63 -4.61
N GLY A 112 10.92 16.73 -4.08
CA GLY A 112 10.51 16.72 -2.67
C GLY A 112 9.67 17.92 -2.27
N GLN A 113 8.97 18.58 -3.21
CA GLN A 113 8.28 19.85 -2.95
C GLN A 113 6.89 19.90 -3.59
N PHE A 114 6.01 20.71 -2.96
CA PHE A 114 4.78 21.14 -3.57
C PHE A 114 5.04 22.30 -4.53
N GLY A 115 4.37 22.29 -5.70
CA GLY A 115 4.43 23.35 -6.68
C GLY A 115 3.10 23.56 -7.37
N THR A 116 2.84 24.82 -7.79
CA THR A 116 1.69 25.10 -8.67
C THR A 116 2.10 24.83 -10.10
N VAL A 117 1.38 23.92 -10.75
CA VAL A 117 1.57 23.58 -12.16
C VAL A 117 0.25 23.75 -12.93
N ASN A 118 0.34 24.11 -14.22
CA ASN A 118 -0.82 24.20 -15.11
C ASN A 118 -1.17 22.82 -15.65
N ALA A 119 -1.69 21.93 -14.77
CA ALA A 119 -1.92 20.52 -15.05
C ALA A 119 -3.02 20.27 -16.08
N HIS A 120 -2.91 19.20 -16.87
CA HIS A 120 -4.02 18.65 -17.62
C HIS A 120 -5.01 18.01 -16.66
N ILE A 121 -6.28 18.44 -16.71
CA ILE A 121 -7.32 18.00 -15.79
C ILE A 121 -8.27 17.05 -16.49
N PHE A 122 -8.44 15.88 -15.91
CA PHE A 122 -9.43 14.90 -16.33
C PHE A 122 -10.36 14.58 -15.17
N GLN A 123 -11.66 14.42 -15.48
CA GLN A 123 -12.65 13.92 -14.53
C GLN A 123 -12.87 12.43 -14.82
N ALA A 124 -12.46 11.57 -13.90
CA ALA A 124 -12.67 10.14 -13.97
C ALA A 124 -13.94 9.78 -13.22
N ARG A 125 -14.87 9.10 -13.88
CA ARG A 125 -16.10 8.60 -13.26
C ARG A 125 -16.01 7.11 -12.99
N TYR A 126 -16.34 6.74 -11.75
CA TYR A 126 -16.38 5.36 -11.28
C TYR A 126 -17.81 5.01 -10.86
N GLY A 127 -18.32 3.88 -11.35
CA GLY A 127 -19.70 3.48 -11.09
C GLY A 127 -20.70 4.57 -11.45
N THR A 128 -21.73 4.72 -10.63
CA THR A 128 -22.85 5.62 -10.94
C THR A 128 -22.60 7.08 -10.58
N SER A 129 -21.73 7.37 -9.58
CA SER A 129 -21.66 8.73 -9.02
C SER A 129 -20.29 9.15 -8.46
N THR A 130 -19.32 8.26 -8.35
CA THR A 130 -18.02 8.62 -7.78
C THR A 130 -17.15 9.31 -8.82
N MET A 131 -16.66 10.50 -8.50
CA MET A 131 -15.81 11.31 -9.36
C MET A 131 -14.47 11.55 -8.70
N VAL A 132 -13.39 11.36 -9.45
CA VAL A 132 -12.02 11.68 -9.02
C VAL A 132 -11.37 12.58 -10.06
N GLU A 133 -10.72 13.66 -9.63
CA GLU A 133 -9.97 14.54 -10.52
C GLU A 133 -8.56 13.98 -10.74
N ILE A 134 -8.23 13.64 -11.98
CA ILE A 134 -6.88 13.24 -12.36
C ILE A 134 -6.13 14.45 -12.90
N GLN A 135 -5.02 14.77 -12.29
CA GLN A 135 -4.17 15.91 -12.57
C GLN A 135 -2.85 15.39 -13.15
N VAL A 136 -2.64 15.60 -14.45
CA VAL A 136 -1.43 15.16 -15.14
C VAL A 136 -0.50 16.35 -15.35
N ASN A 137 0.76 16.19 -14.94
CA ASN A 137 1.78 17.22 -15.05
C ASN A 137 1.93 17.68 -16.53
N PRO A 138 2.05 19.00 -16.79
CA PRO A 138 2.15 19.54 -18.16
C PRO A 138 3.46 19.18 -18.90
N GLU A 139 4.34 18.39 -18.31
CA GLU A 139 5.47 17.77 -19.01
C GLU A 139 5.02 16.75 -20.07
N PHE A 140 3.79 16.24 -19.97
CA PHE A 140 3.12 15.48 -21.02
C PHE A 140 2.37 16.42 -21.96
N ASP A 141 2.35 16.10 -23.26
CA ASP A 141 1.35 16.68 -24.16
C ASP A 141 -0.04 16.11 -23.86
N VAL A 142 -1.10 16.75 -24.38
CA VAL A 142 -2.48 16.38 -24.03
C VAL A 142 -2.81 14.92 -24.41
N ALA A 143 -2.27 14.39 -25.51
CA ALA A 143 -2.57 13.04 -25.95
C ALA A 143 -1.89 11.98 -25.05
N ASN A 144 -0.65 12.22 -24.67
CA ASN A 144 0.07 11.39 -23.70
C ASN A 144 -0.53 11.52 -22.29
N ALA A 145 -0.93 12.73 -21.87
CA ALA A 145 -1.60 12.94 -20.60
C ALA A 145 -2.92 12.15 -20.52
N GLU A 146 -3.72 12.12 -21.60
CA GLU A 146 -4.95 11.33 -21.66
C GLU A 146 -4.68 9.82 -21.58
N GLN A 147 -3.63 9.31 -22.24
CA GLN A 147 -3.24 7.91 -22.18
C GLN A 147 -2.84 7.49 -20.76
N GLU A 148 -2.02 8.30 -20.07
CA GLU A 148 -1.63 8.02 -18.71
C GLU A 148 -2.83 8.11 -17.75
N ALA A 149 -3.66 9.14 -17.86
CA ALA A 149 -4.87 9.29 -17.06
C ALA A 149 -5.81 8.08 -17.24
N LEU A 150 -6.04 7.64 -18.48
CA LEU A 150 -6.90 6.49 -18.79
C LEU A 150 -6.35 5.19 -18.21
N PHE A 151 -5.05 4.97 -18.33
CA PHE A 151 -4.39 3.76 -17.83
C PHE A 151 -4.55 3.64 -16.32
N TYR A 152 -4.16 4.68 -15.57
CA TYR A 152 -4.24 4.65 -14.12
C TYR A 152 -5.68 4.71 -13.60
N ALA A 153 -6.58 5.49 -14.24
CA ALA A 153 -8.00 5.49 -13.90
C ALA A 153 -8.61 4.08 -13.99
N THR A 154 -8.24 3.33 -15.04
CA THR A 154 -8.75 1.96 -15.22
C THR A 154 -8.25 1.02 -14.13
N ALA A 155 -6.98 1.10 -13.73
CA ALA A 155 -6.40 0.30 -12.66
C ALA A 155 -7.00 0.68 -11.29
N ILE A 156 -7.08 1.97 -10.97
CA ILE A 156 -7.71 2.50 -9.75
C ILE A 156 -9.17 2.01 -9.62
N GLY A 157 -9.90 1.92 -10.72
CA GLY A 157 -11.29 1.42 -10.72
C GLY A 157 -11.48 -0.03 -10.25
N ARG A 158 -10.39 -0.77 -10.05
CA ARG A 158 -10.43 -2.14 -9.48
C ARG A 158 -10.41 -2.15 -7.96
N MET A 159 -10.03 -1.02 -7.33
CA MET A 159 -10.03 -0.93 -5.87
C MET A 159 -11.43 -1.13 -5.29
N PRO A 160 -11.55 -1.72 -4.08
CA PRO A 160 -12.79 -1.74 -3.31
C PRO A 160 -13.33 -0.33 -3.03
N ALA A 161 -14.65 -0.20 -2.99
CA ALA A 161 -15.34 1.09 -2.82
C ALA A 161 -14.93 1.85 -1.55
N PHE A 162 -14.57 1.15 -0.47
CA PHE A 162 -14.13 1.79 0.77
C PHE A 162 -12.81 2.56 0.64
N LEU A 163 -11.96 2.24 -0.36
CA LEU A 163 -10.73 2.97 -0.65
C LEU A 163 -10.97 4.25 -1.48
N PHE A 164 -12.18 4.47 -1.96
CA PHE A 164 -12.58 5.74 -2.61
C PHE A 164 -13.14 6.76 -1.62
N THR A 165 -13.31 6.41 -0.34
CA THR A 165 -14.05 7.25 0.62
C THR A 165 -13.47 8.66 0.74
N ASP A 166 -12.15 8.79 0.71
CA ASP A 166 -11.44 10.07 0.81
C ASP A 166 -10.60 10.37 -0.44
N LEU A 167 -10.71 9.58 -1.50
CA LEU A 167 -9.97 9.80 -2.73
C LEU A 167 -10.61 10.91 -3.56
N GLU A 168 -9.98 12.08 -3.60
CA GLU A 168 -10.44 13.24 -4.36
C GLU A 168 -9.63 13.45 -5.63
N THR A 169 -8.31 13.21 -5.57
CA THR A 169 -7.40 13.53 -6.66
C THR A 169 -6.38 12.42 -6.91
N VAL A 170 -5.86 12.38 -8.15
CA VAL A 170 -4.69 11.57 -8.53
C VAL A 170 -3.69 12.48 -9.21
N TRP A 171 -2.45 12.51 -8.74
CA TRP A 171 -1.36 13.24 -9.36
C TRP A 171 -0.50 12.31 -10.20
N ILE A 172 -0.27 12.68 -11.46
CA ILE A 172 0.54 11.90 -12.39
C ILE A 172 1.69 12.76 -12.92
N HIS A 173 2.91 12.32 -12.65
CA HIS A 173 4.16 12.90 -13.12
C HIS A 173 4.93 11.89 -13.97
N ALA A 174 5.83 12.36 -14.81
CA ALA A 174 6.86 11.51 -15.40
C ALA A 174 7.93 11.15 -14.35
N GLY A 175 8.79 10.20 -14.69
CA GLY A 175 9.98 9.87 -13.89
C GLY A 175 9.84 8.58 -13.08
N ASP A 176 10.93 8.30 -12.36
CA ASP A 176 11.19 7.00 -11.71
C ASP A 176 11.21 7.19 -10.19
N GLU A 177 10.06 7.54 -9.63
CA GLU A 177 9.87 7.70 -8.19
C GLU A 177 8.72 6.81 -7.71
N PRO A 178 8.77 6.35 -6.45
CA PRO A 178 7.69 5.52 -5.91
C PRO A 178 6.34 6.25 -5.86
N ALA A 179 5.29 5.48 -5.93
CA ALA A 179 3.92 5.95 -5.71
C ALA A 179 3.71 6.41 -4.26
N GLY A 180 2.56 7.00 -3.98
CA GLY A 180 2.19 7.44 -2.64
C GLY A 180 0.68 7.63 -2.48
N GLY A 181 0.19 7.47 -1.26
CA GLY A 181 -1.17 7.75 -0.85
C GLY A 181 -1.24 8.75 0.30
N GLY A 182 -2.43 9.19 0.63
CA GLY A 182 -2.71 10.14 1.72
C GLY A 182 -3.16 11.52 1.24
N ASN A 183 -3.58 12.37 2.16
CA ASN A 183 -4.06 13.72 1.86
C ASN A 183 -5.13 13.76 0.74
N ASN A 184 -6.06 12.82 0.73
CA ASN A 184 -7.12 12.65 -0.27
C ASN A 184 -6.60 12.43 -1.70
N ASN A 185 -5.39 11.87 -1.85
CA ASN A 185 -4.68 11.80 -3.11
C ASN A 185 -3.96 10.46 -3.32
N LEU A 186 -3.79 10.10 -4.59
CA LEU A 186 -2.79 9.12 -5.03
C LEU A 186 -1.74 9.83 -5.89
N LEU A 187 -0.46 9.59 -5.61
CA LEU A 187 0.67 10.12 -6.35
C LEU A 187 1.31 9.02 -7.20
N ILE A 188 1.55 9.31 -8.46
CA ILE A 188 2.12 8.36 -9.42
C ILE A 188 3.23 9.06 -10.22
N HIS A 189 4.37 8.37 -10.35
CA HIS A 189 5.41 8.67 -11.32
C HIS A 189 5.42 7.56 -12.38
N THR A 190 5.21 7.92 -13.65
CA THR A 190 4.85 6.95 -14.70
C THR A 190 5.95 5.96 -15.05
N GLY A 191 7.22 6.30 -14.84
CA GLY A 191 8.34 5.38 -15.07
C GLY A 191 8.22 4.17 -14.13
N TRP A 192 8.24 4.38 -12.83
CA TRP A 192 8.04 3.30 -11.86
C TRP A 192 6.64 2.70 -11.94
N GLY A 193 5.63 3.54 -12.12
CA GLY A 193 4.25 3.07 -12.28
C GLY A 193 4.08 2.01 -13.37
N ARG A 194 4.87 2.12 -14.45
CA ARG A 194 4.87 1.15 -15.54
C ARG A 194 5.84 -0.01 -15.29
N GLN A 195 7.12 0.30 -15.02
CA GLN A 195 8.21 -0.69 -15.03
C GLN A 195 8.25 -1.50 -13.74
N GLU A 196 8.08 -0.84 -12.58
CA GLU A 196 8.21 -1.50 -11.28
C GLU A 196 6.89 -2.07 -10.76
N TYR A 197 5.74 -1.53 -11.18
CA TYR A 197 4.44 -2.01 -10.68
C TYR A 197 3.62 -2.73 -11.75
N ALA A 198 3.32 -2.09 -12.88
CA ALA A 198 2.45 -2.70 -13.89
C ALA A 198 3.11 -3.89 -14.61
N ASP A 199 4.37 -3.75 -15.05
CA ASP A 199 5.10 -4.81 -15.74
C ASP A 199 5.45 -5.97 -14.80
N GLN A 200 5.52 -5.76 -13.49
CA GLN A 200 5.70 -6.79 -12.48
C GLN A 200 4.38 -7.43 -12.03
N GLY A 201 3.24 -6.86 -12.41
CA GLY A 201 1.92 -7.43 -12.22
C GLY A 201 1.19 -7.02 -10.95
N PHE A 202 1.73 -6.14 -10.10
CA PHE A 202 1.11 -5.76 -8.82
C PHE A 202 0.63 -4.30 -8.72
N LEU A 203 0.37 -3.63 -9.85
CA LEU A 203 -0.11 -2.25 -9.85
C LEU A 203 -1.43 -2.09 -9.08
N GLU A 204 -2.34 -3.04 -9.20
CA GLU A 204 -3.61 -3.02 -8.50
C GLU A 204 -3.44 -3.23 -6.99
N GLU A 205 -2.51 -4.08 -6.56
CA GLU A 205 -2.17 -4.25 -5.14
C GLU A 205 -1.47 -3.01 -4.57
N LEU A 206 -0.64 -2.33 -5.36
CA LEU A 206 -0.11 -1.03 -4.99
C LEU A 206 -1.24 -0.04 -4.68
N PHE A 207 -2.28 0.02 -5.51
CA PHE A 207 -3.41 0.91 -5.24
C PHE A 207 -4.26 0.49 -4.05
N LEU A 208 -4.26 -0.79 -3.64
CA LEU A 208 -4.82 -1.18 -2.35
C LEU A 208 -4.03 -0.56 -1.19
N HIS A 209 -2.70 -0.61 -1.26
CA HIS A 209 -1.81 -0.04 -0.25
C HIS A 209 -1.93 1.48 -0.18
N GLU A 210 -1.75 2.19 -1.29
CA GLU A 210 -1.81 3.66 -1.33
C GLU A 210 -3.22 4.20 -1.08
N GLY A 211 -4.24 3.47 -1.53
CA GLY A 211 -5.64 3.77 -1.22
C GLY A 211 -5.97 3.63 0.28
N ALA A 212 -5.30 2.71 0.97
CA ALA A 212 -5.42 2.58 2.42
C ALA A 212 -4.84 3.81 3.14
N HIS A 213 -3.66 4.28 2.76
CA HIS A 213 -3.13 5.55 3.27
C HIS A 213 -4.11 6.71 3.07
N THR A 214 -4.76 6.75 1.90
CA THR A 214 -5.70 7.82 1.55
C THR A 214 -7.01 7.74 2.34
N SER A 215 -7.58 6.54 2.50
CA SER A 215 -8.97 6.39 2.98
C SER A 215 -9.11 5.67 4.33
N LEU A 216 -8.06 5.00 4.82
CA LEU A 216 -8.17 4.22 6.06
C LEU A 216 -7.33 4.78 7.20
N ASP A 217 -6.12 5.29 6.97
CA ASP A 217 -5.19 5.68 8.04
C ASP A 217 -5.80 6.68 9.03
N SER A 218 -6.50 7.70 8.52
CA SER A 218 -7.12 8.72 9.37
C SER A 218 -8.15 8.17 10.37
N ARG A 219 -8.73 7.01 10.08
CA ARG A 219 -9.77 6.36 10.87
C ARG A 219 -9.25 5.19 11.70
N HIS A 220 -8.22 4.49 11.21
CA HIS A 220 -7.82 3.20 11.73
C HIS A 220 -6.42 3.19 12.36
N ALA A 221 -5.43 3.94 11.82
CA ALA A 221 -4.04 3.81 12.26
C ALA A 221 -3.81 4.11 13.75
N LEU A 222 -4.58 5.05 14.31
CA LEU A 222 -4.54 5.41 15.73
C LEU A 222 -5.78 4.96 16.52
N ASP A 223 -6.66 4.15 15.91
CA ASP A 223 -7.84 3.60 16.58
C ASP A 223 -7.41 2.71 17.75
N PRO A 224 -7.98 2.88 18.95
CA PRO A 224 -7.62 2.07 20.12
C PRO A 224 -7.80 0.57 19.92
N ASP A 225 -8.82 0.14 19.17
CA ASP A 225 -9.07 -1.28 18.90
C ASP A 225 -8.04 -1.83 17.90
N TRP A 226 -7.63 -1.05 16.89
CA TRP A 226 -6.52 -1.42 16.02
C TRP A 226 -5.22 -1.61 16.81
N ARG A 227 -4.90 -0.67 17.70
CA ARG A 227 -3.70 -0.72 18.54
C ARG A 227 -3.74 -1.91 19.52
N ALA A 228 -4.91 -2.24 20.03
CA ALA A 228 -5.10 -3.44 20.86
C ALA A 228 -4.89 -4.72 20.05
N ALA A 229 -5.37 -4.77 18.79
CA ALA A 229 -5.12 -5.88 17.87
C ALA A 229 -3.62 -6.04 17.56
N GLN A 230 -2.90 -4.95 17.25
CA GLN A 230 -1.44 -4.97 17.07
C GLN A 230 -0.71 -5.54 18.29
N GLN A 231 -1.12 -5.11 19.50
CA GLN A 231 -0.53 -5.59 20.74
C GLN A 231 -0.81 -7.08 20.97
N ALA A 232 -2.00 -7.54 20.67
CA ALA A 232 -2.39 -8.94 20.82
C ALA A 232 -1.68 -9.85 19.80
N ASP A 233 -1.49 -9.40 18.56
CA ASP A 233 -0.69 -10.12 17.57
C ASP A 233 0.81 -10.18 17.97
N GLY A 234 1.34 -9.12 18.59
CA GLY A 234 2.73 -9.05 19.04
C GLY A 234 3.78 -9.17 17.92
N ASN A 235 3.36 -9.16 16.66
CA ASN A 235 4.21 -9.23 15.47
C ASN A 235 3.57 -8.41 14.33
N PHE A 236 4.29 -8.27 13.21
CA PHE A 236 3.88 -7.56 12.00
C PHE A 236 4.15 -8.43 10.77
N LEU A 237 3.46 -8.18 9.67
CA LEU A 237 3.74 -8.89 8.43
C LEU A 237 5.09 -8.51 7.85
N SER A 238 5.48 -7.23 7.94
CA SER A 238 6.76 -6.76 7.42
C SER A 238 7.57 -6.02 8.49
N ILE A 239 8.88 -5.95 8.26
CA ILE A 239 9.78 -5.09 9.03
C ILE A 239 9.36 -3.63 8.86
N TYR A 240 8.89 -3.26 7.66
CA TYR A 240 8.44 -1.92 7.36
C TYR A 240 7.22 -1.52 8.20
N ALA A 241 6.19 -2.38 8.28
CA ALA A 241 5.04 -2.15 9.17
C ALA A 241 5.44 -2.07 10.64
N ARG A 242 6.39 -2.92 11.09
CA ARG A 242 6.89 -2.90 12.47
C ARG A 242 7.60 -1.58 12.81
N ASP A 243 8.41 -1.07 11.92
CA ASP A 243 9.22 0.11 12.16
C ASP A 243 8.39 1.41 12.04
N TYR A 244 7.25 1.35 11.32
CA TYR A 244 6.31 2.46 11.15
C TYR A 244 4.86 2.08 11.49
N PRO A 245 4.56 1.55 12.68
CA PRO A 245 3.29 0.90 13.01
C PRO A 245 2.07 1.83 13.01
N GLU A 246 2.28 3.14 13.12
CA GLU A 246 1.21 4.16 13.11
C GLU A 246 0.96 4.74 11.71
N ARG A 247 1.80 4.40 10.74
CA ARG A 247 1.73 4.92 9.39
C ARG A 247 1.50 3.82 8.36
N GLU A 248 2.21 2.69 8.47
CA GLU A 248 2.27 1.69 7.41
C GLU A 248 1.41 0.45 7.69
N ASP A 249 1.19 0.09 8.94
CA ASP A 249 0.63 -1.23 9.28
C ASP A 249 -0.81 -1.46 8.79
N VAL A 250 -1.63 -0.41 8.68
CA VAL A 250 -2.98 -0.50 8.09
C VAL A 250 -2.86 -0.82 6.60
N ALA A 251 -2.02 -0.08 5.87
CA ALA A 251 -1.79 -0.26 4.45
C ALA A 251 -1.13 -1.61 4.12
N GLU A 252 -0.14 -2.03 4.93
CA GLU A 252 0.52 -3.34 4.83
C GLU A 252 -0.41 -4.53 5.11
N SER A 253 -1.49 -4.31 5.87
CA SER A 253 -2.41 -5.38 6.31
C SER A 253 -3.66 -5.52 5.44
N ILE A 254 -4.06 -4.48 4.68
CA ILE A 254 -5.33 -4.49 3.94
C ILE A 254 -5.33 -5.47 2.76
N GLY A 255 -4.26 -5.51 1.96
CA GLY A 255 -4.10 -6.49 0.88
C GLY A 255 -4.11 -7.93 1.38
N PRO A 256 -3.27 -8.29 2.38
CA PRO A 256 -3.30 -9.59 3.05
C PRO A 256 -4.66 -9.97 3.64
N TRP A 257 -5.39 -9.03 4.27
CA TRP A 257 -6.75 -9.29 4.75
C TRP A 257 -7.72 -9.62 3.59
N LEU A 258 -7.70 -8.83 2.51
CA LEU A 258 -8.51 -9.13 1.32
C LEU A 258 -8.18 -10.51 0.75
N ALA A 259 -6.89 -10.83 0.66
CA ALA A 259 -6.43 -12.13 0.15
C ALA A 259 -7.01 -13.30 0.94
N VAL A 260 -6.84 -13.30 2.26
CA VAL A 260 -7.27 -14.44 3.09
C VAL A 260 -8.77 -14.53 3.29
N ARG A 261 -9.51 -13.41 3.17
CA ARG A 261 -10.97 -13.40 3.38
C ARG A 261 -11.81 -13.49 2.12
N PHE A 262 -11.35 -12.95 0.99
CA PHE A 262 -12.17 -12.79 -0.20
C PHE A 262 -11.53 -13.37 -1.47
N PHE A 263 -10.21 -13.53 -1.49
CA PHE A 263 -9.48 -14.04 -2.65
C PHE A 263 -8.66 -15.30 -2.30
N ARG A 264 -9.19 -16.11 -1.39
CA ARG A 264 -8.52 -17.30 -0.85
C ARG A 264 -8.11 -18.32 -1.93
N ASP A 265 -8.80 -18.34 -3.05
CA ASP A 265 -8.51 -19.17 -4.22
C ASP A 265 -7.38 -18.61 -5.10
N ARG A 266 -6.95 -17.37 -4.85
CA ARG A 266 -5.86 -16.68 -5.58
C ARG A 266 -4.57 -16.60 -4.76
N ILE A 267 -4.54 -17.09 -3.55
CA ILE A 267 -3.37 -17.04 -2.66
C ILE A 267 -2.88 -18.46 -2.37
N ASP A 268 -1.55 -18.64 -2.32
CA ASP A 268 -0.96 -19.90 -1.86
C ASP A 268 -1.40 -20.20 -0.42
N SER A 269 -1.72 -21.47 -0.14
CA SER A 269 -2.25 -21.86 1.18
C SER A 269 -1.24 -21.64 2.29
N THR A 270 0.05 -21.84 2.04
CA THR A 270 1.11 -21.64 3.04
C THR A 270 1.27 -20.16 3.36
N LEU A 271 1.19 -19.29 2.35
CA LEU A 271 1.24 -17.85 2.56
C LEU A 271 0.01 -17.36 3.33
N ALA A 272 -1.17 -17.88 2.98
CA ALA A 272 -2.40 -17.51 3.68
C ALA A 272 -2.37 -17.95 5.16
N GLU A 273 -1.89 -19.16 5.46
CA GLU A 273 -1.68 -19.65 6.83
C GLU A 273 -0.67 -18.78 7.60
N LEU A 274 0.40 -18.35 6.93
CA LEU A 274 1.40 -17.46 7.52
C LEU A 274 0.79 -16.10 7.89
N ILE A 275 -0.01 -15.51 7.00
CA ILE A 275 -0.72 -14.24 7.27
C ILE A 275 -1.67 -14.41 8.47
N GLU A 276 -2.51 -15.45 8.44
CA GLU A 276 -3.48 -15.74 9.50
C GLU A 276 -2.82 -16.03 10.86
N ALA A 277 -1.64 -16.64 10.86
CA ALA A 277 -0.87 -16.88 12.08
C ALA A 277 -0.15 -15.62 12.60
N THR A 278 0.24 -14.71 11.72
CA THR A 278 1.04 -13.53 12.08
C THR A 278 0.18 -12.39 12.62
N ILE A 279 -0.99 -12.12 12.00
CA ILE A 279 -1.82 -10.96 12.34
C ILE A 279 -3.31 -11.32 12.58
N PRO A 280 -3.64 -12.40 13.33
CA PRO A 280 -5.02 -12.87 13.46
C PRO A 280 -5.97 -11.84 14.03
N ASN A 281 -5.53 -11.01 14.99
CA ASN A 281 -6.35 -10.02 15.64
C ASN A 281 -6.60 -8.80 14.75
N ARG A 282 -5.62 -8.38 13.93
CA ARG A 282 -5.81 -7.32 12.93
C ARG A 282 -6.74 -7.76 11.79
N LEU A 283 -6.67 -9.03 11.38
CA LEU A 283 -7.65 -9.60 10.44
C LEU A 283 -9.06 -9.55 11.04
N HIS A 284 -9.20 -9.90 12.33
CA HIS A 284 -10.47 -9.81 13.04
C HIS A 284 -10.98 -8.35 13.14
N TYR A 285 -10.10 -7.39 13.41
CA TYR A 285 -10.43 -5.97 13.39
C TYR A 285 -11.06 -5.56 12.05
N PHE A 286 -10.41 -5.87 10.93
CA PHE A 286 -10.97 -5.55 9.60
C PHE A 286 -12.28 -6.28 9.31
N ASP A 287 -12.44 -7.52 9.75
CA ASP A 287 -13.70 -8.28 9.64
C ASP A 287 -14.86 -7.53 10.32
N CYS A 288 -14.56 -6.78 11.39
CA CYS A 288 -15.52 -6.00 12.18
C CYS A 288 -15.65 -4.54 11.70
N ALA A 289 -14.72 -4.02 10.92
CA ALA A 289 -14.74 -2.63 10.45
C ALA A 289 -15.81 -2.34 9.38
N GLY A 290 -16.60 -3.33 8.98
CA GLY A 290 -17.68 -3.18 7.98
C GLY A 290 -17.17 -3.00 6.54
N LEU A 291 -15.90 -3.29 6.29
CA LEU A 291 -15.28 -3.21 4.97
C LEU A 291 -15.76 -4.38 4.09
N THR A 292 -16.00 -4.10 2.81
CA THR A 292 -16.43 -5.12 1.84
C THR A 292 -15.65 -4.97 0.53
N PRO A 293 -15.28 -6.07 -0.16
CA PRO A 293 -14.46 -6.02 -1.37
C PRO A 293 -15.20 -5.56 -2.62
N HIS A 294 -16.41 -5.05 -2.49
CA HIS A 294 -17.19 -4.59 -3.64
C HIS A 294 -16.55 -3.34 -4.26
N THR A 295 -16.45 -3.33 -5.58
CA THR A 295 -16.08 -2.14 -6.34
C THR A 295 -17.17 -1.07 -6.24
N VAL A 296 -16.84 0.16 -6.64
CA VAL A 296 -17.82 1.27 -6.68
C VAL A 296 -18.98 0.88 -7.59
N PRO A 297 -20.24 0.98 -7.11
CA PRO A 297 -21.44 0.57 -7.83
C PRO A 297 -21.83 1.48 -8.98
#